data_8beffbe664b5733d9f8a4a671190a526
#
_entry.id   8beffbe664b5733d9f8a4a671190a526
#
_cell.length_a   1.000
_cell.length_b   1.000
_cell.length_c   1.000
_cell.angle_alpha   90.00
_cell.angle_beta   90.00
_cell.angle_gamma   90.00
#
_symmetry.space_group_name_H-M   'P 1'
#
loop_
_entity.id
_entity.type
_entity.pdbx_description
1 polymer ?
#
loop_
_entity_poly.entity_id
_entity_poly.type
_entity_poly.pdbx_seq_one_letter_code
_entity_poly.pdbx_strand_id
1 'polypeptide(L)'
;MPSKKTTYSADEVPIFDDAMIYKRGEYWHFRMWLTKEQKYARFSLKTRNRSTAEDKAKLHYHELMAGQLSGKTYFSITTKTGVEKYLEQRWKDVEAKLIVVGRYRTIKTQLDHWLDFIKRDTKLKELERNDCENYYYTRTKTKKALSISQSTVENEQSTINAMMAWLYKQKETHIDGFDFKKLPRKDSGDDAIRRSIFTDEEIADITTQLENDIAEASKSIDEDSNLVKVIVCYHLLVSIIAGMRRGEQLQLRWQDIDWLEHNVNGTEFSLVKIRVRAETSKVRKTRIFVVKDKEYLDDLFKLLHPRFVAAQKDKQEKLKFADALIFSTDGVAPITVRAIDYHFDRVLDAVKVRNRDTRDLVPYSFRHYFITQRINSNLTLAAVAEMCGTSTTQIEKTYYHTTEDKMITNA
;
A
#
# COMPACT_ATOMS: atom_id res chain seq x y z
N MET A 1 -22.69 -15.16 38.21
CA MET A 1 -23.50 -13.98 38.59
C MET A 1 -23.05 -13.52 39.95
N PRO A 2 -22.87 -12.21 40.21
CA PRO A 2 -22.69 -11.76 41.59
C PRO A 2 -23.90 -12.13 42.41
N SER A 3 -23.66 -12.51 43.66
CA SER A 3 -24.75 -12.88 44.59
C SER A 3 -25.76 -11.73 44.71
N LYS A 4 -27.06 -12.02 44.66
CA LYS A 4 -28.11 -11.02 44.87
C LYS A 4 -27.97 -10.45 46.29
N LYS A 5 -27.86 -9.13 46.38
CA LYS A 5 -27.85 -8.44 47.68
C LYS A 5 -29.24 -8.49 48.26
N THR A 6 -29.41 -9.08 49.41
CA THR A 6 -30.71 -9.27 50.08
C THR A 6 -31.01 -8.19 51.11
N THR A 7 -30.00 -7.43 51.57
CA THR A 7 -30.17 -6.39 52.59
C THR A 7 -29.64 -5.04 52.03
N TYR A 8 -30.46 -4.01 52.07
CA TYR A 8 -30.17 -2.67 51.57
C TYR A 8 -30.09 -1.68 52.73
N SER A 9 -29.13 -0.74 52.67
CA SER A 9 -29.07 0.38 53.60
C SER A 9 -30.08 1.48 53.23
N ALA A 10 -30.32 2.45 54.14
CA ALA A 10 -31.21 3.58 53.88
C ALA A 10 -30.84 4.40 52.63
N ASP A 11 -29.56 4.36 52.23
CA ASP A 11 -29.00 5.04 51.05
C ASP A 11 -28.94 4.14 49.80
N GLU A 12 -29.56 2.99 49.81
CA GLU A 12 -29.62 2.04 48.69
C GLU A 12 -31.08 1.64 48.40
N VAL A 13 -31.48 1.74 47.15
CA VAL A 13 -32.84 1.39 46.71
C VAL A 13 -32.76 0.44 45.50
N PRO A 14 -33.29 -0.77 45.61
CA PRO A 14 -33.40 -1.66 44.45
C PRO A 14 -34.39 -1.07 43.45
N ILE A 15 -34.03 -1.12 42.17
CA ILE A 15 -34.93 -0.70 41.08
C ILE A 15 -35.54 -1.90 40.39
N PHE A 16 -34.71 -2.92 40.11
CA PHE A 16 -35.08 -4.22 39.58
C PHE A 16 -34.11 -5.28 40.15
N ASP A 17 -34.24 -6.53 39.75
CA ASP A 17 -33.46 -7.65 40.25
C ASP A 17 -31.93 -7.48 40.12
N ASP A 18 -31.49 -6.79 39.09
CA ASP A 18 -30.09 -6.61 38.70
C ASP A 18 -29.62 -5.14 38.68
N ALA A 19 -30.52 -4.23 39.15
CA ALA A 19 -30.23 -2.80 39.19
C ALA A 19 -30.60 -2.15 40.52
N MET A 20 -29.85 -1.13 40.91
CA MET A 20 -30.09 -0.34 42.11
C MET A 20 -29.60 1.10 41.95
N ILE A 21 -30.17 1.98 42.78
CA ILE A 21 -29.58 3.29 43.04
C ILE A 21 -28.95 3.31 44.43
N TYR A 22 -27.92 4.12 44.56
CA TYR A 22 -27.23 4.34 45.84
C TYR A 22 -26.77 5.77 45.95
N LYS A 23 -26.70 6.28 47.14
CA LYS A 23 -26.24 7.63 47.43
C LYS A 23 -24.73 7.66 47.57
N ARG A 24 -24.07 8.60 46.89
CA ARG A 24 -22.63 8.86 47.04
C ARG A 24 -22.41 10.37 47.20
N GLY A 25 -22.05 10.78 48.40
CA GLY A 25 -22.12 12.18 48.77
C GLY A 25 -23.57 12.66 48.73
N GLU A 26 -23.84 13.79 48.10
CA GLU A 26 -25.17 14.35 47.97
C GLU A 26 -26.00 13.82 46.79
N TYR A 27 -25.38 13.08 45.85
CA TYR A 27 -26.02 12.68 44.60
C TYR A 27 -26.33 11.19 44.56
N TRP A 28 -27.46 10.87 43.93
CA TRP A 28 -27.84 9.50 43.63
C TRP A 28 -27.10 8.99 42.41
N HIS A 29 -26.65 7.73 42.47
CA HIS A 29 -25.95 6.99 41.42
C HIS A 29 -26.74 5.73 41.07
N PHE A 30 -26.73 5.35 39.83
CA PHE A 30 -27.29 4.11 39.30
C PHE A 30 -26.20 3.05 39.17
N ARG A 31 -26.56 1.80 39.42
CA ARG A 31 -25.72 0.62 39.18
C ARG A 31 -26.60 -0.52 38.68
N MET A 32 -26.14 -1.15 37.56
CA MET A 32 -26.80 -2.31 36.95
C MET A 32 -25.75 -3.32 36.53
N TRP A 33 -25.99 -4.60 36.75
CA TRP A 33 -25.15 -5.67 36.26
C TRP A 33 -25.47 -5.98 34.79
N LEU A 34 -24.47 -5.89 33.93
CA LEU A 34 -24.60 -6.20 32.51
C LEU A 34 -24.11 -7.63 32.27
N THR A 35 -25.04 -8.56 32.17
CA THR A 35 -24.77 -10.02 32.12
C THR A 35 -23.89 -10.39 30.93
N LYS A 36 -24.09 -9.78 29.74
CA LYS A 36 -23.29 -10.05 28.55
C LYS A 36 -21.87 -9.50 28.66
N GLU A 37 -21.67 -8.40 29.35
CA GLU A 37 -20.37 -7.73 29.49
C GLU A 37 -19.65 -8.10 30.78
N GLN A 38 -20.29 -8.85 31.67
CA GLN A 38 -19.79 -9.29 32.99
C GLN A 38 -19.22 -8.11 33.81
N LYS A 39 -19.90 -6.95 33.75
CA LYS A 39 -19.51 -5.72 34.43
C LYS A 39 -20.69 -4.92 34.91
N TYR A 40 -20.46 -4.06 35.89
CA TYR A 40 -21.45 -3.10 36.36
C TYR A 40 -21.42 -1.82 35.56
N ALA A 41 -22.50 -1.42 34.90
CA ALA A 41 -22.72 -0.04 34.49
C ALA A 41 -22.96 0.81 35.75
N ARG A 42 -22.25 1.94 35.89
CA ARG A 42 -22.36 2.85 37.04
C ARG A 42 -22.22 4.29 36.54
N PHE A 43 -23.18 5.14 36.91
CA PHE A 43 -23.12 6.57 36.57
C PHE A 43 -23.97 7.40 37.54
N SER A 44 -23.68 8.70 37.63
CA SER A 44 -24.46 9.64 38.42
C SER A 44 -25.77 9.99 37.75
N LEU A 45 -26.85 10.00 38.48
CA LEU A 45 -28.17 10.45 38.01
C LEU A 45 -28.32 11.97 38.06
N LYS A 46 -27.28 12.68 38.53
CA LYS A 46 -27.25 14.14 38.65
C LYS A 46 -28.46 14.75 39.37
N THR A 47 -28.92 14.09 40.42
CA THR A 47 -30.02 14.54 41.27
C THR A 47 -29.75 14.20 42.71
N ARG A 48 -30.24 15.05 43.66
CA ARG A 48 -30.25 14.82 45.11
C ARG A 48 -31.60 14.26 45.58
N ASN A 49 -32.64 14.44 44.75
CA ASN A 49 -33.99 13.97 45.08
C ASN A 49 -34.13 12.49 44.78
N ARG A 50 -34.60 11.71 45.73
CA ARG A 50 -34.75 10.25 45.63
C ARG A 50 -35.81 9.84 44.59
N SER A 51 -37.00 10.45 44.61
CA SER A 51 -38.05 10.11 43.64
C SER A 51 -37.62 10.33 42.20
N THR A 52 -37.00 11.51 41.93
CA THR A 52 -36.42 11.81 40.61
C THR A 52 -35.31 10.83 40.22
N ALA A 53 -34.53 10.34 41.19
CA ALA A 53 -33.50 9.33 40.96
C ALA A 53 -34.10 7.98 40.55
N GLU A 54 -35.15 7.56 41.23
CA GLU A 54 -35.87 6.31 40.93
C GLU A 54 -36.46 6.34 39.51
N ASP A 55 -37.09 7.44 39.10
CA ASP A 55 -37.67 7.60 37.75
C ASP A 55 -36.60 7.58 36.67
N LYS A 56 -35.51 8.33 36.85
CA LYS A 56 -34.38 8.31 35.96
C LYS A 56 -33.73 6.92 35.87
N ALA A 57 -33.62 6.23 37.00
CA ALA A 57 -33.04 4.90 37.04
C ALA A 57 -33.87 3.86 36.27
N LYS A 58 -35.18 3.92 36.36
CA LYS A 58 -36.09 3.07 35.57
C LYS A 58 -35.93 3.30 34.07
N LEU A 59 -35.86 4.57 33.66
CA LEU A 59 -35.62 4.91 32.25
C LEU A 59 -34.31 4.33 31.76
N HIS A 60 -33.21 4.58 32.46
CA HIS A 60 -31.88 4.05 32.09
C HIS A 60 -31.82 2.52 32.13
N TYR A 61 -32.52 1.89 33.04
CA TYR A 61 -32.65 0.43 33.07
C TYR A 61 -33.25 -0.11 31.77
N HIS A 62 -34.37 0.44 31.34
CA HIS A 62 -35.01 0.03 30.09
C HIS A 62 -34.16 0.28 28.87
N GLU A 63 -33.46 1.42 28.80
CA GLU A 63 -32.51 1.74 27.73
C GLU A 63 -31.35 0.72 27.65
N LEU A 64 -30.77 0.37 28.81
CA LEU A 64 -29.67 -0.61 28.87
C LEU A 64 -30.17 -2.02 28.52
N MET A 65 -31.34 -2.42 29.00
CA MET A 65 -31.93 -3.72 28.67
C MET A 65 -32.28 -3.83 27.20
N ALA A 66 -32.87 -2.81 26.59
CA ALA A 66 -33.15 -2.75 25.16
C ALA A 66 -31.83 -2.83 24.34
N GLY A 67 -30.81 -2.13 24.80
CA GLY A 67 -29.45 -2.23 24.22
C GLY A 67 -28.88 -3.65 24.27
N GLN A 68 -28.96 -4.33 25.44
CA GLN A 68 -28.48 -5.71 25.58
C GLN A 68 -29.28 -6.70 24.72
N LEU A 69 -30.62 -6.56 24.66
CA LEU A 69 -31.49 -7.40 23.82
C LEU A 69 -31.13 -7.23 22.31
N SER A 70 -30.88 -6.00 21.86
CA SER A 70 -30.45 -5.72 20.50
C SER A 70 -29.00 -6.09 20.24
N GLY A 71 -28.29 -6.63 21.25
CA GLY A 71 -26.87 -7.03 21.15
C GLY A 71 -25.86 -5.88 21.16
N LYS A 72 -26.28 -4.67 21.57
CA LYS A 72 -25.37 -3.55 21.81
C LYS A 72 -24.66 -3.73 23.14
N THR A 73 -23.38 -3.34 23.18
CA THR A 73 -22.59 -3.30 24.42
C THR A 73 -22.63 -1.89 25.02
N TYR A 74 -22.67 -1.77 26.34
CA TYR A 74 -22.64 -0.49 27.05
C TYR A 74 -21.23 0.12 27.08
N PHE A 75 -20.24 -0.73 27.38
CA PHE A 75 -18.86 -0.28 27.42
C PHE A 75 -18.32 -0.08 26.01
N SER A 76 -17.63 1.01 25.82
CA SER A 76 -16.95 1.37 24.57
C SER A 76 -15.45 1.17 24.72
N ILE A 77 -14.84 0.55 23.74
CA ILE A 77 -13.39 0.53 23.60
C ILE A 77 -12.90 1.87 23.04
N THR A 78 -11.60 2.16 23.23
CA THR A 78 -10.97 3.35 22.67
C THR A 78 -10.70 3.18 21.17
N THR A 79 -10.51 4.29 20.46
CA THR A 79 -10.05 4.31 19.06
C THR A 79 -8.77 3.51 18.88
N LYS A 80 -7.79 3.66 19.81
CA LYS A 80 -6.55 2.87 19.81
C LYS A 80 -6.84 1.36 19.84
N THR A 81 -7.65 0.91 20.78
CA THR A 81 -8.00 -0.52 20.91
C THR A 81 -8.76 -1.02 19.67
N GLY A 82 -9.61 -0.19 19.08
CA GLY A 82 -10.31 -0.52 17.82
C GLY A 82 -9.36 -0.72 16.66
N VAL A 83 -8.38 0.16 16.50
CA VAL A 83 -7.32 0.03 15.48
C VAL A 83 -6.49 -1.23 15.72
N GLU A 84 -6.08 -1.51 16.96
CA GLU A 84 -5.32 -2.72 17.31
C GLU A 84 -6.08 -4.00 16.92
N LYS A 85 -7.35 -4.12 17.28
CA LYS A 85 -8.22 -5.26 16.89
C LYS A 85 -8.33 -5.41 15.37
N TYR A 86 -8.49 -4.29 14.65
CA TYR A 86 -8.56 -4.35 13.19
C TYR A 86 -7.24 -4.76 12.56
N LEU A 87 -6.11 -4.29 13.08
CA LEU A 87 -4.79 -4.68 12.61
C LEU A 87 -4.50 -6.17 12.89
N GLU A 88 -4.94 -6.71 14.02
CA GLU A 88 -4.87 -8.16 14.29
C GLU A 88 -5.64 -8.97 13.23
N GLN A 89 -6.85 -8.50 12.85
CA GLN A 89 -7.60 -9.13 11.77
C GLN A 89 -6.88 -9.03 10.43
N ARG A 90 -6.28 -7.86 10.11
CA ARG A 90 -5.50 -7.69 8.87
C ARG A 90 -4.23 -8.55 8.86
N TRP A 91 -3.64 -8.83 10.03
CA TRP A 91 -2.51 -9.75 10.11
C TRP A 91 -2.91 -11.18 9.78
N LYS A 92 -4.07 -11.66 10.25
CA LYS A 92 -4.62 -12.96 9.83
C LYS A 92 -4.81 -13.05 8.32
N ASP A 93 -5.18 -11.95 7.67
CA ASP A 93 -5.26 -11.91 6.20
C ASP A 93 -3.88 -12.01 5.53
N VAL A 94 -2.81 -11.50 6.16
CA VAL A 94 -1.44 -11.71 5.69
C VAL A 94 -1.05 -13.18 5.79
N GLU A 95 -1.32 -13.82 6.93
CA GLU A 95 -1.04 -15.25 7.17
C GLU A 95 -1.81 -16.14 6.19
N ALA A 96 -3.07 -15.79 5.90
CA ALA A 96 -3.90 -16.44 4.90
C ALA A 96 -3.53 -16.07 3.44
N LYS A 97 -2.48 -15.24 3.21
CA LYS A 97 -2.04 -14.76 1.88
C LYS A 97 -3.11 -13.98 1.10
N LEU A 98 -4.13 -13.46 1.78
CA LEU A 98 -5.16 -12.62 1.17
C LEU A 98 -4.64 -11.20 0.88
N ILE A 99 -3.73 -10.70 1.70
CA ILE A 99 -3.00 -9.45 1.48
C ILE A 99 -1.49 -9.64 1.69
N VAL A 100 -0.69 -8.81 1.05
CA VAL A 100 0.76 -8.81 1.25
C VAL A 100 1.17 -7.96 2.46
N VAL A 101 2.31 -8.28 3.08
CA VAL A 101 2.87 -7.54 4.23
C VAL A 101 2.98 -6.03 3.95
N GLY A 102 3.34 -5.64 2.72
CA GLY A 102 3.40 -4.23 2.31
C GLY A 102 2.05 -3.52 2.45
N ARG A 103 0.94 -4.17 2.08
CA ARG A 103 -0.41 -3.59 2.26
C ARG A 103 -0.78 -3.45 3.73
N TYR A 104 -0.44 -4.43 4.57
CA TYR A 104 -0.63 -4.35 6.02
C TYR A 104 0.11 -3.14 6.61
N ARG A 105 1.38 -2.93 6.24
CA ARG A 105 2.17 -1.77 6.70
C ARG A 105 1.52 -0.45 6.28
N THR A 106 1.03 -0.36 5.05
CA THR A 106 0.30 0.82 4.56
C THR A 106 -0.97 1.08 5.39
N ILE A 107 -1.79 0.05 5.63
CA ILE A 107 -2.99 0.15 6.47
C ILE A 107 -2.63 0.67 7.86
N LYS A 108 -1.60 0.10 8.49
CA LYS A 108 -1.13 0.52 9.82
C LYS A 108 -0.75 2.01 9.83
N THR A 109 0.08 2.45 8.89
CA THR A 109 0.49 3.87 8.79
C THR A 109 -0.70 4.81 8.59
N GLN A 110 -1.66 4.44 7.74
CA GLN A 110 -2.86 5.22 7.48
C GLN A 110 -3.74 5.35 8.73
N LEU A 111 -3.88 4.27 9.50
CA LEU A 111 -4.64 4.28 10.74
C LEU A 111 -3.91 5.00 11.89
N ASP A 112 -2.56 4.97 11.91
CA ASP A 112 -1.79 5.79 12.85
C ASP A 112 -2.01 7.30 12.61
N HIS A 113 -2.07 7.75 11.34
CA HIS A 113 -2.43 9.13 11.00
C HIS A 113 -3.85 9.50 11.48
N TRP A 114 -4.80 8.58 11.36
CA TRP A 114 -6.15 8.80 11.86
C TRP A 114 -6.19 8.88 13.39
N LEU A 115 -5.44 8.02 14.11
CA LEU A 115 -5.35 8.06 15.56
C LEU A 115 -4.76 9.38 16.08
N ASP A 116 -3.82 9.96 15.36
CA ASP A 116 -3.24 11.26 15.70
C ASP A 116 -4.27 12.41 15.49
N PHE A 117 -5.18 12.25 14.54
CA PHE A 117 -6.27 13.20 14.27
C PHE A 117 -7.40 13.08 15.32
N ILE A 118 -7.96 11.88 15.51
CA ILE A 118 -9.16 11.65 16.34
C ILE A 118 -8.85 11.55 17.84
N LYS A 119 -7.58 11.37 18.20
CA LYS A 119 -7.04 11.03 19.52
C LYS A 119 -7.27 9.57 19.92
N ARG A 120 -6.23 9.00 20.56
CA ARG A 120 -6.14 7.56 20.85
C ARG A 120 -7.10 7.06 21.91
N ASP A 121 -7.54 7.95 22.82
CA ASP A 121 -8.39 7.61 23.96
C ASP A 121 -9.88 7.90 23.75
N THR A 122 -10.25 8.44 22.59
CA THR A 122 -11.66 8.68 22.22
C THR A 122 -12.43 7.37 22.20
N LYS A 123 -13.64 7.36 22.73
CA LYS A 123 -14.49 6.16 22.75
C LYS A 123 -15.18 5.95 21.41
N LEU A 124 -15.08 4.76 20.83
CA LEU A 124 -15.63 4.47 19.51
C LEU A 124 -17.15 4.71 19.40
N LYS A 125 -17.89 4.53 20.49
CA LYS A 125 -19.34 4.75 20.51
C LYS A 125 -19.76 6.21 20.67
N GLU A 126 -18.81 7.07 21.00
CA GLU A 126 -19.00 8.53 21.07
C GLU A 126 -18.74 9.21 19.73
N LEU A 127 -18.21 8.46 18.74
CA LEU A 127 -17.91 9.00 17.43
C LEU A 127 -19.17 9.16 16.58
N GLU A 128 -19.24 10.32 15.91
CA GLU A 128 -20.28 10.67 14.97
C GLU A 128 -19.75 10.69 13.53
N ARG A 129 -20.63 10.57 12.54
CA ARG A 129 -20.26 10.52 11.12
C ARG A 129 -19.45 11.73 10.66
N ASN A 130 -19.69 12.89 11.26
CA ASN A 130 -19.09 14.17 10.88
C ASN A 130 -17.74 14.46 11.57
N ASP A 131 -17.30 13.65 12.54
CA ASP A 131 -16.08 13.92 13.31
C ASP A 131 -14.82 13.98 12.45
N CYS A 132 -14.85 13.37 11.28
CA CYS A 132 -13.73 13.37 10.33
C CYS A 132 -13.93 14.34 9.14
N GLU A 133 -14.91 15.23 9.14
CA GLU A 133 -15.15 16.16 8.03
C GLU A 133 -13.89 16.98 7.68
N ASN A 134 -13.16 17.44 8.69
CA ASN A 134 -11.95 18.26 8.53
C ASN A 134 -10.65 17.46 8.36
N TYR A 135 -10.72 16.12 8.22
CA TYR A 135 -9.55 15.26 8.13
C TYR A 135 -8.58 15.68 7.01
N TYR A 136 -9.10 15.97 5.82
CA TYR A 136 -8.29 16.41 4.68
C TYR A 136 -7.48 17.66 5.00
N TYR A 137 -8.13 18.69 5.53
CA TYR A 137 -7.47 19.96 5.83
C TYR A 137 -6.38 19.80 6.91
N THR A 138 -6.61 18.97 7.90
CA THR A 138 -5.62 18.70 8.93
C THR A 138 -4.42 17.96 8.38
N ARG A 139 -4.66 16.95 7.51
CA ARG A 139 -3.58 16.17 6.88
C ARG A 139 -2.69 17.01 5.96
N THR A 140 -3.26 17.96 5.25
CA THR A 140 -2.53 18.81 4.29
C THR A 140 -1.84 20.02 4.94
N LYS A 141 -2.21 20.41 6.17
CA LYS A 141 -1.62 21.55 6.90
C LYS A 141 -0.34 21.23 7.67
N THR A 142 0.05 19.98 7.80
CA THR A 142 1.23 19.60 8.60
C THR A 142 2.52 20.10 7.93
N LYS A 143 3.40 20.78 8.67
CA LYS A 143 4.67 21.38 8.18
C LYS A 143 5.61 20.41 7.44
N LYS A 144 5.47 19.10 7.66
CA LYS A 144 6.17 18.04 6.89
C LYS A 144 5.47 17.63 5.61
N ALA A 145 4.25 18.10 5.38
CA ALA A 145 3.41 17.76 4.25
C ALA A 145 3.53 18.82 3.15
N LEU A 146 4.74 19.10 2.68
CA LEU A 146 4.91 19.67 1.35
C LEU A 146 4.23 18.71 0.36
N SER A 147 2.93 19.02 0.07
CA SER A 147 2.07 18.36 -0.90
C SER A 147 1.76 16.86 -0.70
N ILE A 148 1.06 16.49 0.39
CA ILE A 148 0.33 15.20 0.36
C ILE A 148 -0.73 15.31 -0.74
N SER A 149 -0.71 14.41 -1.71
CA SER A 149 -1.68 14.41 -2.81
C SER A 149 -3.09 14.10 -2.29
N GLN A 150 -4.11 14.66 -2.94
CA GLN A 150 -5.52 14.39 -2.63
C GLN A 150 -5.80 12.88 -2.63
N SER A 151 -5.29 12.16 -3.62
CA SER A 151 -5.46 10.70 -3.74
C SER A 151 -4.85 9.92 -2.56
N THR A 152 -3.78 10.41 -1.95
CA THR A 152 -3.21 9.81 -0.73
C THR A 152 -4.19 9.91 0.43
N VAL A 153 -4.79 11.08 0.65
CA VAL A 153 -5.77 11.28 1.72
C VAL A 153 -7.05 10.49 1.46
N GLU A 154 -7.52 10.41 0.22
CA GLU A 154 -8.68 9.59 -0.16
C GLU A 154 -8.43 8.09 0.10
N ASN A 155 -7.21 7.60 -0.11
CA ASN A 155 -6.83 6.23 0.25
C ASN A 155 -6.80 6.00 1.77
N GLU A 156 -6.36 6.99 2.57
CA GLU A 156 -6.46 6.95 4.03
C GLU A 156 -7.92 6.89 4.47
N GLN A 157 -8.78 7.75 3.94
CA GLN A 157 -10.23 7.79 4.21
C GLN A 157 -10.91 6.46 3.89
N SER A 158 -10.55 5.84 2.75
CA SER A 158 -11.06 4.52 2.36
C SER A 158 -10.65 3.43 3.37
N THR A 159 -9.43 3.48 3.88
CA THR A 159 -8.93 2.54 4.89
C THR A 159 -9.62 2.74 6.25
N ILE A 160 -9.83 4.00 6.65
CA ILE A 160 -10.54 4.34 7.88
C ILE A 160 -11.98 3.81 7.82
N ASN A 161 -12.70 4.08 6.73
CA ASN A 161 -14.08 3.60 6.56
C ASN A 161 -14.16 2.07 6.48
N ALA A 162 -13.18 1.41 5.87
CA ALA A 162 -13.12 -0.06 5.88
C ALA A 162 -12.95 -0.62 7.30
N MET A 163 -12.15 0.01 8.15
CA MET A 163 -12.03 -0.32 9.56
C MET A 163 -13.33 -0.07 10.33
N MET A 164 -13.94 1.11 10.15
CA MET A 164 -15.19 1.46 10.82
C MET A 164 -16.32 0.49 10.46
N ALA A 165 -16.46 0.13 9.19
CA ALA A 165 -17.43 -0.87 8.73
C ALA A 165 -17.19 -2.25 9.36
N TRP A 166 -15.94 -2.65 9.57
CA TRP A 166 -15.61 -3.88 10.27
C TRP A 166 -15.96 -3.79 11.76
N LEU A 167 -15.59 -2.69 12.44
CA LEU A 167 -15.91 -2.45 13.86
C LEU A 167 -17.43 -2.37 14.10
N TYR A 168 -18.17 -1.79 13.15
CA TYR A 168 -19.64 -1.76 13.20
C TYR A 168 -20.23 -3.18 13.18
N LYS A 169 -19.73 -4.06 12.30
CA LYS A 169 -20.12 -5.48 12.27
C LYS A 169 -19.79 -6.20 13.58
N GLN A 170 -18.70 -5.80 14.27
CA GLN A 170 -18.33 -6.32 15.59
C GLN A 170 -19.14 -5.66 16.74
N LYS A 171 -20.04 -4.71 16.44
CA LYS A 171 -20.85 -3.94 17.40
C LYS A 171 -20.02 -3.09 18.38
N GLU A 172 -18.81 -2.73 17.99
CA GLU A 172 -17.90 -1.87 18.77
C GLU A 172 -18.16 -0.36 18.55
N THR A 173 -18.88 0.00 17.52
CA THR A 173 -19.28 1.37 17.17
C THR A 173 -20.73 1.41 16.68
N HIS A 174 -21.34 2.61 16.66
CA HIS A 174 -22.70 2.85 16.14
C HIS A 174 -22.73 3.34 14.69
N ILE A 175 -21.58 3.72 14.14
CA ILE A 175 -21.44 4.19 12.77
C ILE A 175 -20.60 3.21 11.94
N ASP A 176 -20.97 3.01 10.69
CA ASP A 176 -20.27 2.11 9.75
C ASP A 176 -19.18 2.83 8.93
N GLY A 177 -19.05 4.16 9.09
CA GLY A 177 -18.06 5.00 8.45
C GLY A 177 -18.28 6.47 8.75
N PHE A 178 -17.32 7.29 8.31
CA PHE A 178 -17.37 8.74 8.39
C PHE A 178 -17.80 9.35 7.07
N ASP A 179 -18.50 10.46 7.14
CA ASP A 179 -18.88 11.28 6.00
C ASP A 179 -17.75 12.30 5.71
N PHE A 180 -16.74 11.85 4.97
CA PHE A 180 -15.64 12.70 4.56
C PHE A 180 -16.12 13.70 3.51
N LYS A 181 -15.66 14.96 3.62
CA LYS A 181 -15.96 15.99 2.64
C LYS A 181 -15.44 15.57 1.26
N LYS A 182 -16.34 15.49 0.29
CA LYS A 182 -15.97 15.30 -1.12
C LYS A 182 -15.35 16.59 -1.64
N LEU A 183 -14.11 16.50 -2.07
CA LEU A 183 -13.41 17.63 -2.66
C LEU A 183 -13.45 17.54 -4.19
N PRO A 184 -13.60 18.65 -4.91
CA PRO A 184 -13.39 18.66 -6.34
C PRO A 184 -11.95 18.21 -6.63
N ARG A 185 -11.76 17.38 -7.64
CA ARG A 185 -10.42 16.99 -8.06
C ARG A 185 -9.68 18.23 -8.54
N LYS A 186 -8.53 18.51 -7.92
CA LYS A 186 -7.66 19.61 -8.35
C LYS A 186 -7.01 19.32 -9.72
N ASP A 187 -6.87 18.04 -10.05
CA ASP A 187 -6.13 17.54 -11.20
C ASP A 187 -7.08 17.07 -12.32
N SER A 188 -8.30 17.60 -12.41
CA SER A 188 -9.28 17.18 -13.44
C SER A 188 -9.23 18.00 -14.73
N GLY A 189 -8.24 18.86 -14.90
CA GLY A 189 -7.97 19.55 -16.16
C GLY A 189 -7.15 18.68 -17.13
N ASP A 190 -7.17 19.01 -18.43
CA ASP A 190 -6.33 18.37 -19.48
C ASP A 190 -4.82 18.47 -19.18
N ASP A 191 -4.42 19.31 -18.24
CA ASP A 191 -3.07 19.49 -17.70
C ASP A 191 -2.81 18.63 -16.43
N ALA A 192 -3.65 17.63 -16.12
CA ALA A 192 -3.30 16.65 -15.09
C ALA A 192 -1.87 16.19 -15.35
N ILE A 193 -0.97 16.46 -14.42
CA ILE A 193 0.48 16.31 -14.56
C ILE A 193 0.79 14.97 -15.24
N ARG A 194 0.95 15.02 -16.56
CA ARG A 194 1.44 13.88 -17.33
C ARG A 194 2.82 13.60 -16.79
N ARG A 195 3.04 12.42 -16.25
CA ARG A 195 4.39 12.04 -15.87
C ARG A 195 5.27 12.24 -17.09
N SER A 196 6.30 13.03 -16.93
CA SER A 196 7.27 13.27 -17.99
C SER A 196 7.86 11.94 -18.44
N ILE A 197 7.99 11.76 -19.73
CA ILE A 197 8.67 10.64 -20.36
C ILE A 197 10.03 11.11 -20.87
N PHE A 198 10.98 10.20 -20.98
CA PHE A 198 12.27 10.47 -21.61
C PHE A 198 12.10 10.61 -23.12
N THR A 199 12.96 11.41 -23.74
CA THR A 199 13.11 11.42 -25.20
C THR A 199 14.00 10.26 -25.65
N ASP A 200 14.04 9.99 -26.96
CA ASP A 200 14.88 8.92 -27.52
C ASP A 200 16.36 9.24 -27.34
N GLU A 201 16.75 10.51 -27.49
CA GLU A 201 18.13 10.98 -27.25
C GLU A 201 18.51 10.80 -25.77
N GLU A 202 17.65 11.21 -24.85
CA GLU A 202 17.91 11.01 -23.41
C GLU A 202 18.08 9.54 -23.05
N ILE A 203 17.29 8.65 -23.64
CA ILE A 203 17.43 7.20 -23.41
C ILE A 203 18.75 6.67 -24.02
N ALA A 204 19.14 7.14 -25.17
CA ALA A 204 20.45 6.77 -25.77
C ALA A 204 21.63 7.21 -24.88
N ASP A 205 21.61 8.45 -24.40
CA ASP A 205 22.62 8.98 -23.47
C ASP A 205 22.65 8.22 -22.14
N ILE A 206 21.48 7.93 -21.57
CA ILE A 206 21.34 7.14 -20.32
C ILE A 206 21.87 5.73 -20.52
N THR A 207 21.55 5.08 -21.64
CA THR A 207 22.03 3.73 -21.97
C THR A 207 23.55 3.71 -22.05
N THR A 208 24.13 4.62 -22.80
CA THR A 208 25.58 4.76 -22.93
C THR A 208 26.28 5.01 -21.60
N GLN A 209 25.70 5.88 -20.75
CA GLN A 209 26.25 6.15 -19.42
C GLN A 209 26.16 4.91 -18.50
N LEU A 210 25.06 4.15 -18.55
CA LEU A 210 24.93 2.91 -17.79
C LEU A 210 25.95 1.85 -18.23
N GLU A 211 26.19 1.70 -19.51
CA GLU A 211 27.21 0.80 -20.06
C GLU A 211 28.62 1.21 -19.63
N ASN A 212 28.93 2.51 -19.65
CA ASN A 212 30.22 3.06 -19.16
C ASN A 212 30.36 2.77 -17.64
N ASP A 213 29.32 2.98 -16.87
CA ASP A 213 29.32 2.73 -15.43
C ASP A 213 29.51 1.24 -15.12
N ILE A 214 28.94 0.32 -15.92
CA ILE A 214 29.18 -1.12 -15.83
C ILE A 214 30.64 -1.43 -16.12
N ALA A 215 31.19 -0.91 -17.23
CA ALA A 215 32.57 -1.15 -17.62
C ALA A 215 33.57 -0.65 -16.57
N GLU A 216 33.33 0.52 -15.99
CA GLU A 216 34.15 1.07 -14.91
C GLU A 216 34.09 0.23 -13.63
N ALA A 217 32.87 -0.03 -13.11
CA ALA A 217 32.70 -0.76 -11.88
C ALA A 217 33.14 -2.23 -11.97
N SER A 218 33.09 -2.82 -13.16
CA SER A 218 33.57 -4.18 -13.41
C SER A 218 35.09 -4.35 -13.24
N LYS A 219 35.88 -3.27 -13.28
CA LYS A 219 37.33 -3.31 -13.04
C LYS A 219 37.69 -3.65 -11.60
N SER A 220 36.77 -3.37 -10.64
CA SER A 220 36.93 -3.65 -9.22
C SER A 220 35.66 -4.34 -8.67
N ILE A 221 35.18 -5.34 -9.40
CA ILE A 221 33.87 -6.01 -9.14
C ILE A 221 33.83 -6.80 -7.83
N ASP A 222 34.98 -7.07 -7.21
CA ASP A 222 35.05 -7.79 -5.93
C ASP A 222 34.69 -6.90 -4.74
N GLU A 223 34.61 -5.59 -4.93
CA GLU A 223 34.05 -4.68 -3.97
C GLU A 223 32.52 -4.77 -4.00
N ASP A 224 31.89 -5.01 -2.86
CA ASP A 224 30.42 -5.14 -2.74
C ASP A 224 29.66 -3.95 -3.34
N SER A 225 30.19 -2.73 -3.18
CA SER A 225 29.60 -1.51 -3.70
C SER A 225 29.58 -1.49 -5.24
N ASN A 226 30.62 -1.98 -5.88
CA ASN A 226 30.75 -2.05 -7.34
C ASN A 226 29.86 -3.15 -7.90
N LEU A 227 29.79 -4.31 -7.25
CA LEU A 227 28.86 -5.37 -7.63
C LEU A 227 27.41 -4.88 -7.58
N VAL A 228 27.02 -4.17 -6.51
CA VAL A 228 25.68 -3.57 -6.40
C VAL A 228 25.44 -2.56 -7.52
N LYS A 229 26.43 -1.67 -7.82
CA LYS A 229 26.36 -0.67 -8.91
C LYS A 229 26.10 -1.37 -10.24
N VAL A 230 26.88 -2.41 -10.58
CA VAL A 230 26.73 -3.16 -11.84
C VAL A 230 25.35 -3.79 -11.96
N ILE A 231 24.88 -4.47 -10.90
CA ILE A 231 23.54 -5.10 -10.91
C ILE A 231 22.44 -4.04 -11.07
N VAL A 232 22.57 -2.88 -10.42
CA VAL A 232 21.61 -1.77 -10.57
C VAL A 232 21.61 -1.22 -11.99
N CYS A 233 22.79 -1.03 -12.61
CA CYS A 233 22.87 -0.56 -13.99
C CYS A 233 22.17 -1.54 -14.95
N TYR A 234 22.41 -2.84 -14.83
CA TYR A 234 21.66 -3.84 -15.61
C TYR A 234 20.16 -3.83 -15.31
N HIS A 235 19.77 -3.62 -14.05
CA HIS A 235 18.35 -3.48 -13.69
C HIS A 235 17.71 -2.28 -14.43
N LEU A 236 18.40 -1.14 -14.52
CA LEU A 236 17.89 0.05 -15.22
C LEU A 236 17.81 -0.19 -16.72
N LEU A 237 18.85 -0.81 -17.35
CA LEU A 237 18.84 -1.20 -18.76
C LEU A 237 17.67 -2.13 -19.09
N VAL A 238 17.47 -3.18 -18.28
CA VAL A 238 16.31 -4.09 -18.44
C VAL A 238 14.98 -3.36 -18.21
N SER A 239 14.93 -2.35 -17.34
CA SER A 239 13.71 -1.53 -17.16
C SER A 239 13.36 -0.75 -18.43
N ILE A 240 14.35 -0.27 -19.18
CA ILE A 240 14.18 0.45 -20.46
C ILE A 240 13.59 -0.49 -21.52
N ILE A 241 14.19 -1.68 -21.70
CA ILE A 241 13.81 -2.60 -22.79
C ILE A 241 12.57 -3.44 -22.52
N ALA A 242 12.24 -3.68 -21.23
CA ALA A 242 11.14 -4.59 -20.85
C ALA A 242 9.91 -3.86 -20.27
N GLY A 243 10.04 -2.63 -19.84
CA GLY A 243 8.96 -1.81 -19.28
C GLY A 243 8.20 -2.47 -18.12
N MET A 244 8.85 -3.34 -17.35
CA MET A 244 8.26 -4.07 -16.24
C MET A 244 7.94 -3.15 -15.06
N ARG A 245 7.03 -3.57 -14.18
CA ARG A 245 6.92 -2.92 -12.88
C ARG A 245 8.12 -3.30 -12.02
N ARG A 246 8.68 -2.32 -11.29
CA ARG A 246 9.84 -2.53 -10.42
C ARG A 246 9.69 -3.76 -9.51
N GLY A 247 8.54 -3.93 -8.87
CA GLY A 247 8.30 -5.06 -7.98
C GLY A 247 8.26 -6.41 -8.70
N GLU A 248 7.82 -6.45 -9.95
CA GLU A 248 7.85 -7.65 -10.79
C GLU A 248 9.27 -7.96 -11.23
N GLN A 249 10.02 -6.95 -11.67
CA GLN A 249 11.39 -7.09 -12.14
C GLN A 249 12.34 -7.54 -11.02
N LEU A 250 12.23 -6.98 -9.81
CA LEU A 250 13.03 -7.39 -8.65
C LEU A 250 12.74 -8.82 -8.16
N GLN A 251 11.63 -9.42 -8.58
CA GLN A 251 11.26 -10.79 -8.25
C GLN A 251 11.52 -11.78 -9.39
N LEU A 252 12.14 -11.35 -10.50
CA LEU A 252 12.55 -12.25 -11.57
C LEU A 252 13.61 -13.22 -11.07
N ARG A 253 13.48 -14.46 -11.49
CA ARG A 253 14.45 -15.52 -11.26
C ARG A 253 15.02 -15.99 -12.59
N TRP A 254 16.17 -16.62 -12.57
CA TRP A 254 16.79 -17.13 -13.78
C TRP A 254 15.93 -18.14 -14.54
N GLN A 255 15.10 -18.92 -13.86
CA GLN A 255 14.11 -19.82 -14.49
C GLN A 255 12.96 -19.10 -15.21
N ASP A 256 12.81 -17.79 -15.03
CA ASP A 256 11.80 -16.98 -15.71
C ASP A 256 12.28 -16.45 -17.07
N ILE A 257 13.52 -16.75 -17.45
CA ILE A 257 14.19 -16.26 -18.66
C ILE A 257 14.47 -17.44 -19.60
N ASP A 258 14.02 -17.31 -20.85
CA ASP A 258 14.38 -18.20 -21.94
C ASP A 258 15.05 -17.40 -23.06
N TRP A 259 16.25 -17.82 -23.47
CA TRP A 259 16.94 -17.22 -24.60
C TRP A 259 16.38 -17.80 -25.91
N LEU A 260 16.04 -16.93 -26.85
CA LEU A 260 15.47 -17.31 -28.15
C LEU A 260 16.37 -16.79 -29.27
N GLU A 261 16.64 -17.63 -30.24
CA GLU A 261 17.22 -17.26 -31.51
C GLU A 261 16.12 -17.40 -32.56
N HIS A 262 15.88 -16.33 -33.28
CA HIS A 262 14.82 -16.30 -34.29
C HIS A 262 15.34 -15.69 -35.58
N ASN A 263 15.17 -16.40 -36.69
CA ASN A 263 15.57 -15.97 -38.03
C ASN A 263 14.33 -15.46 -38.78
N VAL A 264 14.38 -14.22 -39.23
CA VAL A 264 13.34 -13.62 -40.06
C VAL A 264 14.00 -13.14 -41.36
N ASN A 265 13.62 -13.73 -42.47
CA ASN A 265 14.12 -13.37 -43.82
C ASN A 265 15.68 -13.33 -43.92
N GLY A 266 16.36 -14.29 -43.27
CA GLY A 266 17.83 -14.35 -43.28
C GLY A 266 18.52 -13.47 -42.22
N THR A 267 17.78 -12.69 -41.46
CA THR A 267 18.31 -11.90 -40.34
C THR A 267 18.09 -12.65 -39.01
N GLU A 268 19.20 -12.93 -38.33
CA GLU A 268 19.14 -13.55 -37.01
C GLU A 268 18.83 -12.50 -35.93
N PHE A 269 17.80 -12.74 -35.16
CA PHE A 269 17.44 -11.93 -34.01
C PHE A 269 17.71 -12.70 -32.72
N SER A 270 18.50 -12.11 -31.88
CA SER A 270 18.76 -12.56 -30.53
C SER A 270 17.72 -11.95 -29.60
N LEU A 271 16.82 -12.79 -29.07
CA LEU A 271 15.67 -12.36 -28.28
C LEU A 271 15.69 -13.01 -26.89
N VAL A 272 15.02 -12.38 -25.97
CA VAL A 272 14.79 -12.95 -24.64
C VAL A 272 13.28 -13.02 -24.36
N LYS A 273 12.83 -14.20 -23.92
CA LYS A 273 11.46 -14.40 -23.45
C LYS A 273 11.43 -14.32 -21.93
N ILE A 274 10.61 -13.43 -21.41
CA ILE A 274 10.49 -13.15 -19.97
C ILE A 274 9.10 -13.61 -19.50
N ARG A 275 9.09 -14.43 -18.45
CA ARG A 275 7.88 -14.86 -17.76
C ARG A 275 7.70 -14.07 -16.47
N VAL A 276 6.60 -13.34 -16.34
CA VAL A 276 6.17 -12.74 -15.08
C VAL A 276 5.18 -13.67 -14.41
N ARG A 277 5.55 -14.22 -13.27
CA ARG A 277 4.72 -15.18 -12.52
C ARG A 277 3.52 -14.49 -11.87
N ALA A 278 2.39 -15.22 -11.73
CA ALA A 278 1.15 -14.68 -11.17
C ALA A 278 1.34 -14.13 -9.74
N GLU A 279 2.15 -14.82 -8.90
CA GLU A 279 2.40 -14.42 -7.53
C GLU A 279 3.18 -13.10 -7.40
N THR A 280 4.00 -12.75 -8.40
CA THR A 280 4.78 -11.49 -8.42
C THR A 280 4.05 -10.37 -9.16
N SER A 281 3.02 -10.72 -9.93
CA SER A 281 2.24 -9.77 -10.75
C SER A 281 1.18 -9.05 -9.91
N LYS A 282 1.09 -7.72 -10.06
CA LYS A 282 0.04 -6.90 -9.42
C LYS A 282 -1.37 -7.36 -9.79
N VAL A 283 -1.56 -7.87 -11.02
CA VAL A 283 -2.86 -8.36 -11.52
C VAL A 283 -3.09 -9.85 -11.28
N ARG A 284 -2.16 -10.53 -10.59
CA ARG A 284 -2.22 -11.97 -10.27
C ARG A 284 -2.45 -12.87 -11.50
N LYS A 285 -1.91 -12.48 -12.65
CA LYS A 285 -1.94 -13.26 -13.88
C LYS A 285 -0.51 -13.46 -14.38
N THR A 286 -0.19 -14.68 -14.79
CA THR A 286 1.06 -14.97 -15.49
C THR A 286 0.98 -14.34 -16.88
N ARG A 287 2.07 -13.71 -17.30
CA ARG A 287 2.25 -13.22 -18.67
C ARG A 287 3.64 -13.53 -19.18
N ILE A 288 3.74 -13.67 -20.49
CA ILE A 288 4.99 -13.91 -21.19
C ILE A 288 5.11 -12.84 -22.27
N PHE A 289 6.26 -12.29 -22.42
CA PHE A 289 6.57 -11.37 -23.51
C PHE A 289 8.02 -11.51 -23.97
N VAL A 290 8.31 -11.02 -25.14
CA VAL A 290 9.63 -11.13 -25.76
C VAL A 290 10.19 -9.72 -25.97
N VAL A 291 11.45 -9.55 -25.65
CA VAL A 291 12.21 -8.31 -25.87
C VAL A 291 13.48 -8.59 -26.66
N LYS A 292 13.99 -7.54 -27.30
CA LYS A 292 15.32 -7.50 -27.93
C LYS A 292 16.41 -7.26 -26.86
N ASP A 293 17.64 -7.14 -27.27
CA ASP A 293 18.79 -6.76 -26.44
C ASP A 293 19.01 -7.76 -25.28
N LYS A 294 19.06 -9.06 -25.66
CA LYS A 294 19.31 -10.17 -24.73
C LYS A 294 20.65 -10.00 -23.98
N GLU A 295 21.56 -9.26 -24.57
CA GLU A 295 22.94 -9.06 -24.12
C GLU A 295 23.01 -8.61 -22.67
N TYR A 296 22.11 -7.72 -22.24
CA TYR A 296 22.10 -7.24 -20.85
C TYR A 296 21.84 -8.35 -19.82
N LEU A 297 20.96 -9.29 -20.13
CA LEU A 297 20.70 -10.42 -19.24
C LEU A 297 21.76 -11.52 -19.40
N ASP A 298 22.29 -11.73 -20.59
CA ASP A 298 23.34 -12.70 -20.86
C ASP A 298 24.67 -12.31 -20.16
N ASP A 299 25.06 -11.05 -20.24
CA ASP A 299 26.26 -10.55 -19.57
C ASP A 299 26.13 -10.56 -18.06
N LEU A 300 24.94 -10.19 -17.54
CA LEU A 300 24.65 -10.31 -16.12
C LEU A 300 24.68 -11.79 -15.66
N PHE A 301 24.18 -12.72 -16.48
CA PHE A 301 24.27 -14.16 -16.21
C PHE A 301 25.74 -14.61 -16.13
N LYS A 302 26.56 -14.26 -17.14
CA LYS A 302 27.99 -14.60 -17.17
C LYS A 302 28.73 -14.06 -15.95
N LEU A 303 28.36 -12.87 -15.48
CA LEU A 303 28.94 -12.24 -14.29
C LEU A 303 28.53 -12.96 -12.99
N LEU A 304 27.23 -13.22 -12.81
CA LEU A 304 26.70 -13.69 -11.53
C LEU A 304 26.78 -15.21 -11.33
N HIS A 305 26.67 -15.99 -12.40
CA HIS A 305 26.64 -17.46 -12.29
C HIS A 305 27.90 -18.04 -11.61
N PRO A 306 29.14 -17.71 -12.00
CA PRO A 306 30.35 -18.22 -11.34
C PRO A 306 30.44 -17.83 -9.86
N ARG A 307 30.05 -16.58 -9.53
CA ARG A 307 30.04 -16.04 -8.16
C ARG A 307 29.02 -16.77 -7.30
N PHE A 308 27.82 -17.01 -7.83
CA PHE A 308 26.78 -17.76 -7.16
C PHE A 308 27.22 -19.21 -6.87
N VAL A 309 27.80 -19.90 -7.86
CA VAL A 309 28.32 -21.27 -7.70
C VAL A 309 29.40 -21.31 -6.62
N ALA A 310 30.32 -20.37 -6.62
CA ALA A 310 31.36 -20.27 -5.59
C ALA A 310 30.76 -20.08 -4.18
N ALA A 311 29.78 -19.16 -4.04
CA ALA A 311 29.12 -18.87 -2.77
C ALA A 311 28.24 -20.02 -2.22
N GLN A 312 27.86 -21.00 -3.05
CA GLN A 312 27.06 -22.16 -2.63
C GLN A 312 27.91 -23.39 -2.24
N LYS A 313 29.26 -23.36 -2.46
CA LYS A 313 30.12 -24.51 -2.25
C LYS A 313 30.01 -25.09 -0.83
N ASP A 314 30.00 -24.22 0.18
CA ASP A 314 30.08 -24.60 1.60
C ASP A 314 28.72 -24.55 2.33
N LYS A 315 27.63 -24.28 1.62
CA LYS A 315 26.30 -24.22 2.22
C LYS A 315 25.67 -25.60 2.33
N GLN A 316 25.05 -25.91 3.49
CA GLN A 316 24.32 -27.17 3.73
C GLN A 316 23.07 -27.26 2.87
N GLU A 317 22.31 -26.18 2.74
CA GLU A 317 21.16 -26.07 1.82
C GLU A 317 21.56 -25.24 0.61
N LYS A 318 21.60 -25.87 -0.55
CA LYS A 318 22.00 -25.24 -1.81
C LYS A 318 20.79 -24.71 -2.55
N LEU A 319 20.74 -23.41 -2.76
CA LEU A 319 19.79 -22.81 -3.69
C LEU A 319 20.21 -23.18 -5.12
N LYS A 320 19.27 -23.62 -5.95
CA LYS A 320 19.53 -23.82 -7.39
C LYS A 320 19.65 -22.46 -8.07
N PHE A 321 20.61 -22.31 -8.99
CA PHE A 321 20.77 -21.02 -9.71
C PHE A 321 19.50 -20.60 -10.45
N ALA A 322 18.76 -21.56 -11.01
CA ALA A 322 17.47 -21.29 -11.65
C ALA A 322 16.45 -20.59 -10.73
N ASP A 323 16.51 -20.87 -9.42
CA ASP A 323 15.64 -20.27 -8.41
C ASP A 323 16.17 -18.93 -7.84
N ALA A 324 17.42 -18.59 -8.16
CA ALA A 324 18.04 -17.37 -7.68
C ALA A 324 17.44 -16.14 -8.36
N LEU A 325 17.31 -15.03 -7.59
CA LEU A 325 16.90 -13.74 -8.11
C LEU A 325 17.96 -13.18 -9.05
N ILE A 326 17.53 -12.60 -10.16
CA ILE A 326 18.42 -12.02 -11.19
C ILE A 326 19.12 -10.76 -10.64
N PHE A 327 18.38 -9.84 -10.06
CA PHE A 327 18.90 -8.57 -9.54
C PHE A 327 19.20 -8.69 -8.05
N SER A 328 20.23 -9.46 -7.74
CA SER A 328 20.63 -9.81 -6.37
C SER A 328 22.14 -10.11 -6.32
N THR A 329 22.79 -9.75 -5.24
CA THR A 329 24.20 -10.08 -4.99
C THR A 329 24.40 -11.51 -4.48
N ASP A 330 23.40 -12.09 -3.83
CA ASP A 330 23.42 -13.41 -3.19
C ASP A 330 22.42 -14.42 -3.77
N GLY A 331 21.57 -13.95 -4.73
CA GLY A 331 20.48 -14.73 -5.33
C GLY A 331 19.22 -14.86 -4.47
N VAL A 332 19.23 -14.36 -3.23
CA VAL A 332 18.14 -14.50 -2.24
C VAL A 332 17.41 -13.20 -2.02
N ALA A 333 18.13 -12.14 -1.68
CA ALA A 333 17.58 -10.81 -1.45
C ALA A 333 17.76 -9.92 -2.68
N PRO A 334 16.71 -9.24 -3.18
CA PRO A 334 16.86 -8.31 -4.29
C PRO A 334 17.67 -7.08 -3.87
N ILE A 335 18.30 -6.42 -4.85
CA ILE A 335 18.89 -5.08 -4.64
C ILE A 335 17.85 -4.12 -4.05
N THR A 336 18.29 -3.18 -3.23
CA THR A 336 17.39 -2.28 -2.53
C THR A 336 16.84 -1.19 -3.44
N VAL A 337 15.60 -0.77 -3.18
CA VAL A 337 14.98 0.36 -3.88
C VAL A 337 15.83 1.62 -3.74
N ARG A 338 16.45 1.84 -2.57
CA ARG A 338 17.33 2.98 -2.32
C ARG A 338 18.58 2.97 -3.23
N ALA A 339 19.16 1.80 -3.47
CA ALA A 339 20.30 1.68 -4.39
C ALA A 339 19.88 2.00 -5.84
N ILE A 340 18.70 1.52 -6.26
CA ILE A 340 18.16 1.82 -7.59
C ILE A 340 17.94 3.34 -7.75
N ASP A 341 17.25 3.97 -6.81
CA ASP A 341 16.94 5.39 -6.86
C ASP A 341 18.26 6.22 -6.84
N TYR A 342 19.23 5.85 -5.99
CA TYR A 342 20.52 6.52 -5.89
C TYR A 342 21.32 6.49 -7.22
N HIS A 343 21.46 5.31 -7.84
CA HIS A 343 22.21 5.22 -9.10
C HIS A 343 21.43 5.80 -10.27
N PHE A 344 20.09 5.71 -10.26
CA PHE A 344 19.27 6.40 -11.25
C PHE A 344 19.51 7.92 -11.22
N ASP A 345 19.47 8.53 -10.03
CA ASP A 345 19.71 9.96 -9.88
C ASP A 345 21.10 10.34 -10.38
N ARG A 346 22.13 9.57 -10.05
CA ARG A 346 23.49 9.81 -10.52
C ARG A 346 23.64 9.76 -12.03
N VAL A 347 22.98 8.81 -12.68
CA VAL A 347 22.99 8.69 -14.15
C VAL A 347 22.29 9.91 -14.77
N LEU A 348 21.15 10.33 -14.26
CA LEU A 348 20.47 11.53 -14.78
C LEU A 348 21.30 12.81 -14.60
N ASP A 349 22.06 12.92 -13.50
CA ASP A 349 22.99 14.03 -13.27
C ASP A 349 24.16 13.99 -14.26
N ALA A 350 24.72 12.81 -14.51
CA ALA A 350 25.88 12.64 -15.43
C ALA A 350 25.50 13.01 -16.87
N VAL A 351 24.33 12.58 -17.36
CA VAL A 351 23.84 12.89 -18.71
C VAL A 351 23.18 14.27 -18.82
N LYS A 352 23.05 14.99 -17.69
CA LYS A 352 22.44 16.33 -17.60
C LYS A 352 21.06 16.42 -18.27
N VAL A 353 20.17 15.51 -17.90
CA VAL A 353 18.79 15.46 -18.41
C VAL A 353 18.13 16.84 -18.31
N ARG A 354 17.57 17.33 -19.43
CA ARG A 354 16.98 18.68 -19.52
C ARG A 354 15.77 18.83 -18.61
N ASN A 355 15.67 19.99 -17.98
CA ASN A 355 14.53 20.38 -17.13
C ASN A 355 14.17 19.35 -16.04
N ARG A 356 15.18 18.65 -15.50
CA ARG A 356 14.99 17.59 -14.49
C ARG A 356 14.17 18.07 -13.30
N ASP A 357 14.43 19.30 -12.81
CA ASP A 357 13.77 19.87 -11.63
C ASP A 357 12.26 20.12 -11.82
N THR A 358 11.81 20.24 -13.06
CA THR A 358 10.40 20.47 -13.41
C THR A 358 9.68 19.22 -13.89
N ARG A 359 10.43 18.13 -14.11
CA ARG A 359 9.94 16.84 -14.60
C ARG A 359 9.97 15.81 -13.47
N ASP A 360 8.84 15.19 -13.18
CA ASP A 360 8.75 14.08 -12.20
C ASP A 360 9.34 12.79 -12.81
N LEU A 361 10.67 12.77 -13.00
CA LEU A 361 11.39 11.62 -13.53
C LEU A 361 11.81 10.69 -12.39
N VAL A 362 11.35 9.46 -12.45
CA VAL A 362 11.64 8.38 -11.52
C VAL A 362 11.99 7.10 -12.31
N PRO A 363 12.59 6.06 -11.71
CA PRO A 363 12.88 4.81 -12.43
C PRO A 363 11.66 4.21 -13.15
N TYR A 364 10.46 4.48 -12.66
CA TYR A 364 9.22 4.06 -13.31
C TYR A 364 8.92 4.80 -14.63
N SER A 365 9.59 5.93 -14.90
CA SER A 365 9.48 6.68 -16.16
C SER A 365 10.00 5.89 -17.36
N PHE A 366 10.92 4.93 -17.15
CA PHE A 366 11.35 3.99 -18.21
C PHE A 366 10.20 3.12 -18.70
N ARG A 367 9.30 2.71 -17.80
CA ARG A 367 8.10 1.98 -18.20
C ARG A 367 7.14 2.89 -19.00
N HIS A 368 7.03 4.16 -18.66
CA HIS A 368 6.22 5.10 -19.43
C HIS A 368 6.80 5.26 -20.84
N TYR A 369 8.12 5.42 -20.96
CA TYR A 369 8.81 5.44 -22.22
C TYR A 369 8.55 4.16 -23.04
N PHE A 370 8.79 2.99 -22.47
CA PHE A 370 8.55 1.70 -23.13
C PHE A 370 7.14 1.57 -23.69
N ILE A 371 6.12 1.88 -22.88
CA ILE A 371 4.72 1.78 -23.33
C ILE A 371 4.46 2.75 -24.47
N THR A 372 4.93 3.99 -24.37
CA THR A 372 4.77 5.00 -25.42
C THR A 372 5.43 4.55 -26.74
N GLN A 373 6.64 4.00 -26.69
CA GLN A 373 7.34 3.47 -27.85
C GLN A 373 6.58 2.30 -28.49
N ARG A 374 6.00 1.40 -27.71
CA ARG A 374 5.19 0.28 -28.25
C ARG A 374 3.90 0.75 -28.91
N ILE A 375 3.26 1.78 -28.37
CA ILE A 375 2.10 2.42 -29.02
C ILE A 375 2.52 3.09 -30.34
N ASN A 376 3.68 3.77 -30.33
CA ASN A 376 4.22 4.42 -31.54
C ASN A 376 4.64 3.43 -32.61
N SER A 377 5.00 2.20 -32.25
CA SER A 377 5.35 1.11 -33.18
C SER A 377 4.13 0.40 -33.77
N ASN A 378 2.94 0.98 -33.71
CA ASN A 378 1.68 0.44 -34.23
C ASN A 378 1.23 -0.90 -33.62
N LEU A 379 1.73 -1.26 -32.42
CA LEU A 379 1.15 -2.38 -31.68
C LEU A 379 -0.25 -2.01 -31.19
N THR A 380 -1.16 -2.98 -31.24
CA THR A 380 -2.51 -2.77 -30.71
C THR A 380 -2.48 -2.50 -29.20
N LEU A 381 -3.37 -1.62 -28.71
CA LEU A 381 -3.45 -1.31 -27.27
C LEU A 381 -3.66 -2.57 -26.42
N ALA A 382 -4.37 -3.57 -26.96
CA ALA A 382 -4.57 -4.86 -26.30
C ALA A 382 -3.24 -5.63 -26.13
N ALA A 383 -2.41 -5.69 -27.18
CA ALA A 383 -1.10 -6.34 -27.11
C ALA A 383 -0.17 -5.63 -26.12
N VAL A 384 -0.13 -4.28 -26.15
CA VAL A 384 0.66 -3.50 -25.19
C VAL A 384 0.14 -3.70 -23.76
N ALA A 385 -1.17 -3.76 -23.56
CA ALA A 385 -1.79 -4.00 -22.26
C ALA A 385 -1.39 -5.38 -21.69
N GLU A 386 -1.41 -6.41 -22.54
CA GLU A 386 -1.00 -7.77 -22.16
C GLU A 386 0.49 -7.83 -21.82
N MET A 387 1.37 -7.33 -22.68
CA MET A 387 2.82 -7.27 -22.44
C MET A 387 3.15 -6.56 -21.12
N CYS A 388 2.51 -5.43 -20.86
CA CYS A 388 2.78 -4.61 -19.68
C CYS A 388 1.97 -5.03 -18.45
N GLY A 389 1.01 -5.98 -18.56
CA GLY A 389 0.16 -6.42 -17.46
C GLY A 389 -0.71 -5.28 -16.91
N THR A 390 -1.33 -4.50 -17.77
CA THR A 390 -2.26 -3.41 -17.44
C THR A 390 -3.56 -3.55 -18.22
N SER A 391 -4.51 -2.65 -18.08
CA SER A 391 -5.73 -2.63 -18.90
C SER A 391 -5.59 -1.67 -20.08
N THR A 392 -6.32 -1.94 -21.17
CA THR A 392 -6.43 -1.02 -22.31
C THR A 392 -6.95 0.35 -21.87
N THR A 393 -7.96 0.40 -21.00
CA THR A 393 -8.48 1.64 -20.41
C THR A 393 -7.41 2.45 -19.67
N GLN A 394 -6.48 1.78 -18.97
CA GLN A 394 -5.38 2.47 -18.31
C GLN A 394 -4.36 3.02 -19.32
N ILE A 395 -4.13 2.30 -20.43
CA ILE A 395 -3.24 2.76 -21.50
C ILE A 395 -3.86 3.97 -22.19
N GLU A 396 -5.11 3.88 -22.57
CA GLU A 396 -5.86 4.99 -23.21
C GLU A 396 -5.81 6.25 -22.35
N LYS A 397 -6.13 6.10 -21.07
CA LYS A 397 -6.17 7.23 -20.14
C LYS A 397 -4.80 7.87 -19.89
N THR A 398 -3.71 7.09 -19.90
CA THR A 398 -2.42 7.55 -19.42
C THR A 398 -1.42 7.83 -20.55
N TYR A 399 -1.50 7.09 -21.65
CA TYR A 399 -0.47 7.08 -22.71
C TYR A 399 -1.00 7.38 -24.09
N TYR A 400 -2.30 7.15 -24.35
CA TYR A 400 -2.86 7.35 -25.67
C TYR A 400 -3.26 8.82 -25.82
N HIS A 401 -2.31 9.60 -26.29
CA HIS A 401 -2.55 10.97 -26.72
C HIS A 401 -2.15 11.05 -28.20
N THR A 402 -3.10 11.39 -29.05
CA THR A 402 -2.81 11.69 -30.45
C THR A 402 -1.97 12.95 -30.46
N THR A 403 -0.68 12.84 -30.75
CA THR A 403 0.17 14.01 -30.97
C THR A 403 -0.15 14.65 -32.32
N GLU A 404 0.12 15.96 -32.45
CA GLU A 404 -0.07 16.69 -33.70
C GLU A 404 0.68 15.99 -34.86
N ASP A 405 1.91 15.52 -34.60
CA ASP A 405 2.69 14.74 -35.57
C ASP A 405 1.99 13.46 -36.05
N LYS A 406 1.31 12.75 -35.14
CA LYS A 406 0.51 11.58 -35.52
C LYS A 406 -0.76 11.95 -36.29
N MET A 407 -1.37 13.07 -35.99
CA MET A 407 -2.50 13.57 -36.78
C MET A 407 -2.05 13.91 -38.19
N ILE A 408 -0.90 14.58 -38.32
CA ILE A 408 -0.30 14.92 -39.62
C ILE A 408 0.09 13.65 -40.39
N THR A 409 0.71 12.67 -39.72
CA THR A 409 1.18 11.42 -40.39
C THR A 409 0.02 10.54 -40.86
N ASN A 410 -1.17 10.64 -40.24
CA ASN A 410 -2.37 9.87 -40.56
C ASN A 410 -3.37 10.64 -41.43
N ALA A 411 -3.14 11.92 -41.70
CA ALA A 411 -3.95 12.73 -42.60
C ALA A 411 -3.52 12.58 -44.07
#